data_f22c4079e9fd29aa82610ee65a7cd76c
#
_entry.id   f22c4079e9fd29aa82610ee65a7cd76c
#
_cell.length_a   1.000
_cell.length_b   1.000
_cell.length_c   1.000
_cell.angle_alpha   90.00
_cell.angle_beta   90.00
_cell.angle_gamma   90.00
#
_symmetry.space_group_name_H-M   'P 1'
#
loop_
_entity.id
_entity.type
_entity.pdbx_description
1 polymer ?
#
loop_
_entity_poly.entity_id
_entity_poly.type
_entity_poly.pdbx_seq_one_letter_code
_entity_poly.pdbx_strand_id
1 'polypeptide(L)'
;MENIFRYLECDKGMKKFMTTKYLYLLLLLILSSSTYGQNKKAEMMEKLDFLVGEWIGTTRIYENGKVTREGAAYEKISYDLEKNILVIELNTEFLQLHTIVLFSEEDQKYHYHRFAKSGAAVYPAELIDGQLVVMPNENTRFFFRSTPEGGFREYGERRIDGTWVKTFEDTFTNTQ
;
A
#
# COMPACT_ATOMS: atom_id res chain seq x y z
N MET A 1 -39.85 -59.51 -11.32
CA MET A 1 -38.77 -58.80 -12.02
C MET A 1 -38.95 -57.26 -11.99
N GLU A 2 -40.13 -56.71 -11.90
CA GLU A 2 -40.36 -55.23 -11.88
C GLU A 2 -39.86 -54.50 -10.64
N ASN A 3 -39.77 -55.12 -9.46
CA ASN A 3 -39.36 -54.44 -8.22
C ASN A 3 -37.86 -54.14 -8.14
N ILE A 4 -37.00 -54.84 -8.89
CA ILE A 4 -35.54 -54.60 -8.86
C ILE A 4 -35.17 -53.38 -9.69
N PHE A 5 -35.86 -53.13 -10.78
CA PHE A 5 -35.63 -51.95 -11.62
C PHE A 5 -35.98 -50.60 -10.92
N ARG A 6 -37.06 -50.57 -10.12
CA ARG A 6 -37.41 -49.36 -9.35
C ARG A 6 -36.39 -49.00 -8.26
N TYR A 7 -35.73 -49.98 -7.65
CA TYR A 7 -34.71 -49.73 -6.64
C TYR A 7 -33.41 -49.11 -7.24
N LEU A 8 -33.03 -49.55 -8.44
CA LEU A 8 -31.85 -49.07 -9.15
C LEU A 8 -32.03 -47.64 -9.69
N GLU A 9 -33.22 -47.25 -10.10
CA GLU A 9 -33.50 -45.85 -10.52
C GLU A 9 -33.54 -44.87 -9.34
N CYS A 10 -34.04 -45.28 -8.19
CA CYS A 10 -34.05 -44.45 -6.98
C CYS A 10 -32.66 -44.16 -6.45
N ASP A 11 -31.74 -45.13 -6.49
CA ASP A 11 -30.32 -44.98 -6.04
C ASP A 11 -29.53 -44.05 -6.97
N LYS A 12 -29.76 -44.10 -8.28
CA LYS A 12 -29.15 -43.21 -9.27
C LYS A 12 -29.59 -41.74 -9.11
N GLY A 13 -30.89 -41.53 -8.83
CA GLY A 13 -31.46 -40.20 -8.58
C GLY A 13 -30.90 -39.56 -7.31
N MET A 14 -30.78 -40.30 -6.24
CA MET A 14 -30.29 -39.83 -4.95
C MET A 14 -28.79 -39.52 -5.01
N LYS A 15 -27.97 -40.31 -5.70
CA LYS A 15 -26.52 -40.04 -5.89
C LYS A 15 -26.30 -38.79 -6.75
N LYS A 16 -27.09 -38.58 -7.80
CA LYS A 16 -27.00 -37.38 -8.65
C LYS A 16 -27.41 -36.10 -7.90
N PHE A 17 -28.40 -36.18 -7.05
CA PHE A 17 -28.87 -35.03 -6.24
C PHE A 17 -27.87 -34.65 -5.14
N MET A 18 -27.21 -35.64 -4.56
CA MET A 18 -26.17 -35.43 -3.54
C MET A 18 -24.92 -34.79 -4.14
N THR A 19 -24.44 -35.24 -5.28
CA THR A 19 -23.28 -34.67 -5.97
C THR A 19 -23.49 -33.24 -6.42
N THR A 20 -24.72 -32.90 -6.87
CA THR A 20 -25.07 -31.53 -7.26
C THR A 20 -25.06 -30.57 -6.05
N LYS A 21 -25.58 -31.00 -4.88
CA LYS A 21 -25.53 -30.18 -3.66
C LYS A 21 -24.09 -29.90 -3.20
N TYR A 22 -23.22 -30.87 -3.24
CA TYR A 22 -21.80 -30.66 -2.88
C TYR A 22 -21.07 -29.75 -3.87
N LEU A 23 -21.44 -29.81 -5.16
CA LEU A 23 -20.89 -28.92 -6.17
C LEU A 23 -21.28 -27.46 -5.91
N TYR A 24 -22.54 -27.18 -5.56
CA TYR A 24 -22.97 -25.82 -5.18
C TYR A 24 -22.32 -25.34 -3.89
N LEU A 25 -22.13 -26.22 -2.90
CA LEU A 25 -21.44 -25.87 -1.64
C LEU A 25 -19.97 -25.52 -1.89
N LEU A 26 -19.30 -26.26 -2.76
CA LEU A 26 -17.92 -25.99 -3.17
C LEU A 26 -17.81 -24.66 -3.92
N LEU A 27 -18.76 -24.38 -4.82
CA LEU A 27 -18.79 -23.12 -5.57
C LEU A 27 -19.00 -21.92 -4.66
N LEU A 28 -19.89 -22.02 -3.64
CA LEU A 28 -20.11 -20.98 -2.63
C LEU A 28 -18.87 -20.73 -1.77
N LEU A 29 -18.11 -21.77 -1.42
CA LEU A 29 -16.85 -21.64 -0.68
C LEU A 29 -15.76 -20.92 -1.47
N ILE A 30 -15.70 -21.14 -2.80
CA ILE A 30 -14.72 -20.45 -3.67
C ILE A 30 -15.09 -18.97 -3.83
N LEU A 31 -16.37 -18.63 -3.93
CA LEU A 31 -16.83 -17.25 -4.04
C LEU A 31 -16.60 -16.43 -2.74
N SER A 32 -16.67 -17.08 -1.57
CA SER A 32 -16.45 -16.39 -0.28
C SER A 32 -14.97 -16.06 -0.03
N SER A 33 -14.04 -16.85 -0.55
CA SER A 33 -12.61 -16.56 -0.37
C SER A 33 -12.14 -15.32 -1.16
N SER A 34 -12.72 -15.07 -2.32
CA SER A 34 -12.36 -13.90 -3.15
C SER A 34 -12.80 -12.56 -2.54
N THR A 35 -13.94 -12.54 -1.84
CA THR A 35 -14.43 -11.32 -1.16
C THR A 35 -13.62 -10.98 0.10
N TYR A 36 -13.05 -11.95 0.77
CA TYR A 36 -12.25 -11.71 1.98
C TYR A 36 -10.92 -11.02 1.65
N GLY A 37 -10.24 -11.43 0.56
CA GLY A 37 -8.99 -10.81 0.14
C GLY A 37 -9.16 -9.35 -0.31
N GLN A 38 -10.16 -9.06 -1.12
CA GLN A 38 -10.46 -7.69 -1.57
C GLN A 38 -10.77 -6.74 -0.40
N ASN A 39 -11.46 -7.22 0.64
CA ASN A 39 -11.76 -6.42 1.82
C ASN A 39 -10.48 -6.07 2.61
N LYS A 40 -9.56 -7.01 2.76
CA LYS A 40 -8.30 -6.78 3.50
C LYS A 40 -7.38 -5.78 2.80
N LYS A 41 -7.21 -5.89 1.48
CA LYS A 41 -6.41 -4.94 0.71
C LYS A 41 -6.96 -3.52 0.84
N ALA A 42 -8.27 -3.34 0.66
CA ALA A 42 -8.92 -2.05 0.80
C ALA A 42 -8.74 -1.48 2.21
N GLU A 43 -8.96 -2.28 3.25
CA GLU A 43 -8.74 -1.89 4.65
C GLU A 43 -7.30 -1.41 4.90
N MET A 44 -6.32 -2.14 4.37
CA MET A 44 -4.91 -1.75 4.53
C MET A 44 -4.58 -0.47 3.77
N MET A 45 -5.12 -0.28 2.57
CA MET A 45 -4.91 0.94 1.81
C MET A 45 -5.59 2.16 2.48
N GLU A 46 -6.77 2.01 3.07
CA GLU A 46 -7.45 3.08 3.83
C GLU A 46 -6.63 3.59 5.03
N LYS A 47 -5.75 2.78 5.60
CA LYS A 47 -4.83 3.23 6.66
C LYS A 47 -3.83 4.29 6.19
N LEU A 48 -3.72 4.52 4.88
CA LEU A 48 -2.90 5.57 4.28
C LEU A 48 -3.69 6.85 3.95
N ASP A 49 -4.98 6.95 4.33
CA ASP A 49 -5.83 8.11 4.05
C ASP A 49 -5.21 9.44 4.56
N PHE A 50 -4.39 9.38 5.61
CA PHE A 50 -3.70 10.55 6.16
C PHE A 50 -2.68 11.19 5.22
N LEU A 51 -2.30 10.50 4.14
CA LEU A 51 -1.41 11.01 3.09
C LEU A 51 -2.18 11.74 1.98
N VAL A 52 -3.46 11.39 1.78
CA VAL A 52 -4.25 11.86 0.63
C VAL A 52 -4.49 13.37 0.71
N GLY A 53 -4.19 14.07 -0.38
CA GLY A 53 -4.38 15.52 -0.48
C GLY A 53 -3.50 16.17 -1.53
N GLU A 54 -3.65 17.49 -1.62
CA GLU A 54 -2.71 18.37 -2.33
C GLU A 54 -1.96 19.21 -1.29
N TRP A 55 -0.64 19.13 -1.35
CA TRP A 55 0.24 19.60 -0.31
C TRP A 55 1.24 20.61 -0.88
N ILE A 56 1.37 21.75 -0.21
CA ILE A 56 2.42 22.75 -0.50
C ILE A 56 3.31 22.90 0.72
N GLY A 57 4.58 23.14 0.48
CA GLY A 57 5.52 23.23 1.60
C GLY A 57 6.95 23.51 1.21
N THR A 58 7.83 23.06 2.04
CA THR A 58 9.27 23.29 1.94
C THR A 58 10.03 21.97 2.01
N THR A 59 10.98 21.79 1.11
CA THR A 59 11.97 20.71 1.12
C THR A 59 13.29 21.20 1.69
N ARG A 60 13.94 20.38 2.53
CA ARG A 60 15.26 20.63 3.12
C ARG A 60 16.18 19.45 2.91
N ILE A 61 17.36 19.70 2.44
CA ILE A 61 18.43 18.71 2.30
C ILE A 61 19.46 18.91 3.41
N TYR A 62 19.85 17.80 4.05
CA TYR A 62 20.78 17.81 5.17
C TYR A 62 22.10 17.12 4.80
N GLU A 63 23.20 17.73 5.16
CA GLU A 63 24.55 17.16 5.12
C GLU A 63 25.23 17.42 6.46
N ASN A 64 25.76 16.38 7.07
CA ASN A 64 26.40 16.44 8.38
C ASN A 64 25.52 17.14 9.46
N GLY A 65 24.21 16.86 9.44
CA GLY A 65 23.25 17.38 10.38
C GLY A 65 22.85 18.86 10.17
N LYS A 66 23.33 19.50 9.11
CA LYS A 66 23.01 20.90 8.76
C LYS A 66 22.20 20.96 7.47
N VAL A 67 21.27 21.89 7.40
CA VAL A 67 20.55 22.22 6.16
C VAL A 67 21.55 22.84 5.18
N THR A 68 21.69 22.21 4.02
CA THR A 68 22.57 22.70 2.93
C THR A 68 21.78 23.28 1.77
N ARG A 69 20.53 22.86 1.59
CA ARG A 69 19.60 23.40 0.59
C ARG A 69 18.19 23.44 1.16
N GLU A 70 17.46 24.48 0.81
CA GLU A 70 16.04 24.64 1.13
C GLU A 70 15.35 25.18 -0.12
N GLY A 71 14.13 24.69 -0.42
CA GLY A 71 13.35 25.11 -1.57
C GLY A 71 11.88 24.78 -1.43
N ALA A 72 11.09 25.18 -2.42
CA ALA A 72 9.67 24.88 -2.47
C ALA A 72 9.43 23.39 -2.75
N ALA A 73 8.35 22.87 -2.20
CA ALA A 73 7.85 21.53 -2.46
C ALA A 73 6.34 21.55 -2.72
N TYR A 74 5.91 20.75 -3.67
CA TYR A 74 4.53 20.41 -3.96
C TYR A 74 4.39 18.91 -4.06
N GLU A 75 3.35 18.38 -3.43
CA GLU A 75 3.05 16.95 -3.51
C GLU A 75 1.55 16.75 -3.66
N LYS A 76 1.18 15.89 -4.62
CA LYS A 76 -0.19 15.44 -4.81
C LYS A 76 -0.26 13.96 -4.55
N ILE A 77 -1.16 13.58 -3.64
CA ILE A 77 -1.36 12.18 -3.25
C ILE A 77 -2.83 11.85 -3.42
N SER A 78 -3.12 10.83 -4.22
CA SER A 78 -4.49 10.39 -4.50
C SER A 78 -4.58 8.89 -4.69
N TYR A 79 -5.74 8.32 -4.40
CA TYR A 79 -6.03 6.94 -4.77
C TYR A 79 -6.35 6.80 -6.25
N ASP A 80 -6.03 5.64 -6.80
CA ASP A 80 -6.43 5.20 -8.13
C ASP A 80 -6.84 3.73 -8.10
N LEU A 81 -7.41 3.22 -9.20
CA LEU A 81 -7.88 1.84 -9.37
C LEU A 81 -8.77 1.38 -8.20
N GLU A 82 -9.82 2.16 -7.89
CA GLU A 82 -10.76 1.86 -6.80
C GLU A 82 -10.07 1.69 -5.43
N LYS A 83 -9.11 2.58 -5.12
CA LYS A 83 -8.26 2.55 -3.91
C LYS A 83 -7.30 1.36 -3.84
N ASN A 84 -7.04 0.65 -4.94
CA ASN A 84 -6.06 -0.43 -4.95
C ASN A 84 -4.61 0.05 -4.95
N ILE A 85 -4.38 1.30 -5.35
CA ILE A 85 -3.07 1.95 -5.33
C ILE A 85 -3.20 3.38 -4.79
N LEU A 86 -2.12 3.87 -4.19
CA LEU A 86 -1.92 5.27 -3.84
C LEU A 86 -0.85 5.83 -4.78
N VAL A 87 -1.18 6.90 -5.48
CA VAL A 87 -0.25 7.59 -6.40
C VAL A 87 0.25 8.86 -5.72
N ILE A 88 1.56 9.03 -5.70
CA ILE A 88 2.26 10.18 -5.13
C ILE A 88 3.02 10.88 -6.25
N GLU A 89 2.75 12.16 -6.45
CA GLU A 89 3.43 13.03 -7.42
C GLU A 89 4.18 14.12 -6.66
N LEU A 90 5.47 13.91 -6.40
CA LEU A 90 6.32 14.88 -5.72
C LEU A 90 7.07 15.76 -6.71
N ASN A 91 6.99 17.06 -6.53
CA ASN A 91 7.77 18.08 -7.21
C ASN A 91 8.43 19.01 -6.20
N THR A 92 9.73 18.92 -6.08
CA THR A 92 10.52 19.88 -5.32
C THR A 92 11.48 20.62 -6.25
N GLU A 93 12.12 21.65 -5.75
CA GLU A 93 13.18 22.35 -6.49
C GLU A 93 14.36 21.43 -6.87
N PHE A 94 14.55 20.33 -6.11
CA PHE A 94 15.71 19.45 -6.27
C PHE A 94 15.37 18.07 -6.80
N LEU A 95 14.09 17.65 -6.73
CA LEU A 95 13.69 16.29 -7.03
C LEU A 95 12.26 16.24 -7.60
N GLN A 96 12.08 15.40 -8.61
CA GLN A 96 10.78 15.03 -9.15
C GLN A 96 10.64 13.52 -9.06
N LEU A 97 9.54 13.07 -8.46
CA LEU A 97 9.21 11.66 -8.30
C LEU A 97 7.77 11.38 -8.68
N HIS A 98 7.56 10.21 -9.27
CA HIS A 98 6.28 9.52 -9.26
C HIS A 98 6.42 8.25 -8.43
N THR A 99 5.47 8.01 -7.54
CA THR A 99 5.48 6.82 -6.70
C THR A 99 4.11 6.16 -6.71
N ILE A 100 4.10 4.84 -6.74
CA ILE A 100 2.90 4.03 -6.55
C ILE A 100 3.09 3.19 -5.31
N VAL A 101 2.19 3.33 -4.34
CA VAL A 101 2.14 2.48 -3.15
C VAL A 101 0.96 1.53 -3.28
N LEU A 102 1.18 0.26 -3.01
CA LEU A 102 0.14 -0.75 -2.97
C LEU A 102 0.39 -1.73 -1.81
N PHE A 103 -0.70 -2.31 -1.29
CA PHE A 103 -0.59 -3.40 -0.32
C PHE A 103 -0.59 -4.75 -1.05
N SER A 104 0.39 -5.59 -0.75
CA SER A 104 0.52 -6.96 -1.24
C SER A 104 -0.05 -7.94 -0.22
N GLU A 105 -1.04 -8.71 -0.62
CA GLU A 105 -1.62 -9.77 0.21
C GLU A 105 -0.70 -10.99 0.31
N GLU A 106 0.23 -11.16 -0.61
CA GLU A 106 1.16 -12.29 -0.65
C GLU A 106 2.16 -12.24 0.51
N ASP A 107 2.80 -11.09 0.73
CA ASP A 107 3.81 -10.90 1.77
C ASP A 107 3.32 -10.00 2.93
N GLN A 108 2.06 -9.52 2.88
CA GLN A 108 1.41 -8.70 3.90
C GLN A 108 2.13 -7.38 4.16
N LYS A 109 2.73 -6.78 3.12
CA LYS A 109 3.49 -5.54 3.17
C LYS A 109 3.00 -4.53 2.17
N TYR A 110 3.31 -3.27 2.40
CA TYR A 110 3.22 -2.25 1.35
C TYR A 110 4.46 -2.33 0.46
N HIS A 111 4.24 -2.11 -0.84
CA HIS A 111 5.31 -1.97 -1.82
C HIS A 111 5.31 -0.52 -2.33
N TYR A 112 6.45 0.13 -2.18
CA TYR A 112 6.71 1.51 -2.60
C TYR A 112 7.48 1.49 -3.92
N HIS A 113 6.78 1.66 -5.03
CA HIS A 113 7.34 1.68 -6.38
C HIS A 113 7.74 3.11 -6.74
N ARG A 114 9.00 3.42 -6.69
CA ARG A 114 9.56 4.74 -6.96
C ARG A 114 10.01 4.87 -8.41
N PHE A 115 9.62 5.96 -9.07
CA PHE A 115 10.04 6.33 -10.42
C PHE A 115 10.67 7.73 -10.38
N ALA A 116 11.90 7.86 -10.87
CA ALA A 116 12.63 9.12 -10.98
C ALA A 116 13.35 9.20 -12.32
N LYS A 117 13.89 10.36 -12.66
CA LYS A 117 14.75 10.52 -13.86
C LYS A 117 15.94 9.57 -13.86
N SER A 118 16.43 9.18 -12.71
CA SER A 118 17.56 8.25 -12.53
C SER A 118 17.19 6.78 -12.67
N GLY A 119 15.89 6.44 -12.80
CA GLY A 119 15.41 5.07 -12.92
C GLY A 119 14.27 4.75 -11.96
N ALA A 120 13.91 3.46 -11.90
CA ALA A 120 12.85 2.94 -11.04
C ALA A 120 13.42 1.96 -10.01
N ALA A 121 12.75 1.87 -8.86
CA ALA A 121 13.06 0.93 -7.80
C ALA A 121 11.80 0.55 -7.02
N VAL A 122 11.81 -0.61 -6.37
CA VAL A 122 10.74 -1.08 -5.48
C VAL A 122 11.33 -1.31 -4.09
N TYR A 123 10.66 -0.79 -3.08
CA TYR A 123 11.07 -0.91 -1.70
C TYR A 123 9.95 -1.48 -0.84
N PRO A 124 10.24 -2.33 0.14
CA PRO A 124 9.25 -2.71 1.15
C PRO A 124 8.91 -1.53 2.04
N ALA A 125 7.66 -1.48 2.47
CA ALA A 125 7.19 -0.49 3.41
C ALA A 125 6.20 -1.11 4.42
N GLU A 126 6.14 -0.53 5.61
CA GLU A 126 5.26 -0.97 6.69
C GLU A 126 4.61 0.25 7.37
N LEU A 127 3.40 0.06 7.90
CA LEU A 127 2.76 1.07 8.73
C LEU A 127 3.14 0.80 10.20
N ILE A 128 3.93 1.69 10.78
CA ILE A 128 4.45 1.59 12.15
C ILE A 128 4.02 2.84 12.92
N ASP A 129 3.27 2.67 14.00
CA ASP A 129 2.79 3.77 14.86
C ASP A 129 2.11 4.91 14.08
N GLY A 130 1.29 4.56 13.07
CA GLY A 130 0.58 5.52 12.24
C GLY A 130 1.45 6.25 11.20
N GLN A 131 2.68 5.80 10.98
CA GLN A 131 3.59 6.31 9.96
C GLN A 131 3.84 5.26 8.90
N LEU A 132 3.85 5.63 7.62
CA LEU A 132 4.36 4.76 6.57
C LEU A 132 5.89 4.83 6.59
N VAL A 133 6.54 3.71 6.85
CA VAL A 133 8.00 3.59 6.89
C VAL A 133 8.46 2.77 5.70
N VAL A 134 9.23 3.38 4.82
CA VAL A 134 9.82 2.74 3.63
C VAL A 134 11.28 2.39 3.92
N MET A 135 11.69 1.18 3.61
CA MET A 135 13.04 0.67 3.90
C MET A 135 13.75 0.23 2.62
N PRO A 136 14.41 1.15 1.89
CA PRO A 136 15.18 0.80 0.69
C PRO A 136 16.26 -0.24 0.94
N ASN A 137 16.89 -0.19 2.11
CA ASN A 137 17.89 -1.14 2.60
C ASN A 137 18.08 -0.97 4.11
N GLU A 138 18.92 -1.78 4.73
CA GLU A 138 19.20 -1.76 6.17
C GLU A 138 19.78 -0.43 6.71
N ASN A 139 20.32 0.42 5.81
CA ASN A 139 20.97 1.67 6.16
C ASN A 139 20.21 2.91 5.66
N THR A 140 19.00 2.76 5.14
CA THR A 140 18.20 3.88 4.62
C THR A 140 16.73 3.64 4.93
N ARG A 141 16.06 4.67 5.44
CA ARG A 141 14.63 4.63 5.71
C ARG A 141 13.98 5.99 5.43
N PHE A 142 12.72 5.97 5.01
CA PHE A 142 11.89 7.15 4.79
C PHE A 142 10.64 7.03 5.66
N PHE A 143 10.16 8.15 6.16
CA PHE A 143 9.00 8.24 7.05
C PHE A 143 8.00 9.23 6.49
N PHE A 144 6.74 8.84 6.49
CA PHE A 144 5.61 9.66 6.08
C PHE A 144 4.61 9.70 7.23
N ARG A 145 4.27 10.87 7.71
CA ARG A 145 3.36 11.02 8.85
C ARG A 145 2.55 12.31 8.80
N SER A 146 1.33 12.27 9.36
CA SER A 146 0.58 13.48 9.65
C SER A 146 1.24 14.30 10.78
N THR A 147 0.99 15.60 10.81
CA THR A 147 1.38 16.46 11.91
C THR A 147 0.14 16.83 12.75
N PRO A 148 0.31 17.20 14.05
CA PRO A 148 -0.80 17.61 14.90
C PRO A 148 -1.60 18.80 14.35
N GLU A 149 -0.97 19.64 13.52
CA GLU A 149 -1.56 20.82 12.90
C GLU A 149 -2.36 20.50 11.63
N GLY A 150 -2.56 19.21 11.30
CA GLY A 150 -3.26 18.78 10.10
C GLY A 150 -2.40 18.84 8.83
N GLY A 151 -1.10 19.00 8.97
CA GLY A 151 -0.15 18.92 7.89
C GLY A 151 0.39 17.52 7.68
N PHE A 152 1.34 17.39 6.78
CA PHE A 152 2.04 16.18 6.44
C PHE A 152 3.55 16.41 6.47
N ARG A 153 4.30 15.42 6.88
CA ARG A 153 5.76 15.48 6.94
C ARG A 153 6.36 14.20 6.39
N GLU A 154 7.31 14.37 5.48
CA GLU A 154 8.16 13.32 4.98
C GLU A 154 9.62 13.59 5.38
N TYR A 155 10.39 12.57 5.74
CA TYR A 155 11.83 12.72 5.96
C TYR A 155 12.56 11.42 5.74
N GLY A 156 13.82 11.53 5.35
CA GLY A 156 14.70 10.41 5.15
C GLY A 156 15.88 10.40 6.10
N GLU A 157 16.29 9.20 6.47
CA GLU A 157 17.46 8.96 7.29
C GLU A 157 18.39 7.94 6.65
N ARG A 158 19.69 8.12 6.87
CA ARG A 158 20.73 7.16 6.50
C ARG A 158 21.55 6.80 7.74
N ARG A 159 21.90 5.54 7.85
CA ARG A 159 22.77 5.05 8.91
C ARG A 159 24.24 5.27 8.51
N ILE A 160 24.96 6.06 9.31
CA ILE A 160 26.38 6.37 9.15
C ILE A 160 27.06 6.02 10.47
N ASP A 161 28.05 5.15 10.45
CA ASP A 161 28.78 4.68 11.64
C ASP A 161 27.87 4.23 12.80
N GLY A 162 26.79 3.50 12.44
CA GLY A 162 25.82 2.99 13.39
C GLY A 162 24.73 3.98 13.85
N THR A 163 24.86 5.27 13.50
CA THR A 163 23.94 6.34 13.90
C THR A 163 23.04 6.76 12.74
N TRP A 164 21.74 6.94 13.01
CA TRP A 164 20.78 7.45 12.03
C TRP A 164 20.92 8.97 11.89
N VAL A 165 21.16 9.41 10.68
CA VAL A 165 21.36 10.84 10.33
C VAL A 165 20.32 11.23 9.29
N LYS A 166 19.62 12.34 9.53
CA LYS A 166 18.63 12.88 8.58
C LYS A 166 19.34 13.35 7.30
N THR A 167 18.75 13.00 6.15
CA THR A 167 19.25 13.35 4.81
C THR A 167 18.37 14.36 4.10
N PHE A 168 17.05 14.30 4.31
CA PHE A 168 16.09 15.30 3.82
C PHE A 168 14.89 15.39 4.75
N GLU A 169 14.14 16.47 4.61
CA GLU A 169 12.84 16.67 5.25
C GLU A 169 11.96 17.56 4.40
N ASP A 170 10.75 17.10 4.13
CA ASP A 170 9.70 17.87 3.50
C ASP A 170 8.59 18.11 4.51
N THR A 171 8.13 19.34 4.58
CA THR A 171 7.07 19.74 5.51
C THR A 171 5.97 20.44 4.71
N PHE A 172 4.76 19.92 4.85
CA PHE A 172 3.63 20.31 4.03
C PHE A 172 2.44 20.78 4.84
N THR A 173 1.67 21.70 4.27
CA THR A 173 0.32 22.07 4.69
C THR A 173 -0.66 21.73 3.57
N ASN A 174 -1.91 21.36 3.93
CA ASN A 174 -2.94 21.08 2.96
C ASN A 174 -3.37 22.39 2.25
N THR A 175 -3.67 22.29 0.95
CA THR A 175 -4.15 23.41 0.14
C THR A 175 -5.67 23.49 0.07
N GLN A 176 -6.38 22.51 0.65
CA GLN A 176 -7.84 22.40 0.61
C GLN A 176 -8.49 22.86 1.92
#